data_7970cf7feb4b9d0099764cd3730e6f27
#
_entry.id   7970cf7feb4b9d0099764cd3730e6f27
#
_cell.length_a   1.000
_cell.length_b   1.000
_cell.length_c   1.000
_cell.angle_alpha   90.00
_cell.angle_beta   90.00
_cell.angle_gamma   90.00
#
_symmetry.space_group_name_H-M   'P 1'
#
loop_
_entity.id
_entity.type
_entity.pdbx_description
1 polymer ?
#
loop_
_entity_poly.entity_id
_entity_poly.type
_entity_poly.pdbx_seq_one_letter_code
_entity_poly.pdbx_strand_id
1 'polypeptide(L)'
;MIFGVNATRSAVVIVETKGAGDKFVVTAIRPVPFQVRSGDDLAELLQSLIALFDRKGAGSVIALLKCSSGRFGSCLEAIKGEAMVELAAAQRGLRVVKVAPQSLKKTLGCATDQKWRDRAAELFNPDGKRRNWSKGAAGAVAVAFRVAGE
;
A
#
# COMPACT_ATOMS: atom_id res chain seq x y z
N MET A 1 -7.26 -9.23 8.92
CA MET A 1 -6.84 -8.86 7.55
C MET A 1 -5.95 -7.63 7.57
N ILE A 2 -4.96 -7.61 6.71
CA ILE A 2 -4.12 -6.42 6.50
C ILE A 2 -4.34 -5.90 5.09
N PHE A 3 -4.61 -4.60 5.00
CA PHE A 3 -4.58 -3.87 3.74
C PHE A 3 -3.19 -3.29 3.55
N GLY A 4 -2.48 -3.68 2.51
CA GLY A 4 -1.27 -2.99 2.09
C GLY A 4 -1.63 -1.84 1.17
N VAL A 5 -1.08 -0.67 1.39
CA VAL A 5 -1.46 0.53 0.64
C VAL A 5 -0.23 1.29 0.16
N ASN A 6 -0.25 1.64 -1.11
CA ASN A 6 0.76 2.47 -1.72
C ASN A 6 0.09 3.56 -2.57
N ALA A 7 0.27 4.82 -2.19
CA ALA A 7 -0.22 5.95 -2.96
C ALA A 7 0.79 6.33 -4.03
N THR A 8 0.35 6.38 -5.28
CA THR A 8 1.16 6.79 -6.44
C THR A 8 0.61 8.08 -7.02
N ARG A 9 1.20 8.56 -8.11
CA ARG A 9 0.73 9.77 -8.79
C ARG A 9 -0.71 9.69 -9.28
N SER A 10 -1.15 8.51 -9.72
CA SER A 10 -2.43 8.34 -10.41
C SER A 10 -3.40 7.39 -9.73
N ALA A 11 -2.95 6.66 -8.70
CA ALA A 11 -3.80 5.69 -8.02
C ALA A 11 -3.33 5.45 -6.59
N VAL A 12 -4.27 5.15 -5.72
CA VAL A 12 -4.00 4.49 -4.44
C VAL A 12 -4.16 3.00 -4.68
N VAL A 13 -3.07 2.25 -4.61
CA VAL A 13 -3.10 0.80 -4.82
C VAL A 13 -3.27 0.11 -3.48
N ILE A 14 -4.34 -0.65 -3.35
CA ILE A 14 -4.69 -1.37 -2.13
C ILE A 14 -4.63 -2.85 -2.41
N VAL A 15 -3.88 -3.58 -1.57
CA VAL A 15 -3.86 -5.04 -1.63
C VAL A 15 -4.52 -5.60 -0.38
N GLU A 16 -5.31 -6.64 -0.56
CA GLU A 16 -5.90 -7.40 0.53
C GLU A 16 -5.04 -8.63 0.77
N THR A 17 -4.71 -8.89 2.03
CA THR A 17 -3.81 -10.00 2.39
C THR A 17 -4.35 -10.79 3.57
N LYS A 18 -3.89 -12.03 3.67
CA LYS A 18 -4.16 -12.91 4.81
C LYS A 18 -2.87 -13.61 5.23
N GLY A 19 -2.81 -13.98 6.51
CA GLY A 19 -1.69 -14.74 7.04
C GLY A 19 -0.43 -13.92 7.23
N ALA A 20 0.64 -14.60 7.63
CA ALA A 20 1.94 -14.01 7.91
C ALA A 20 3.05 -15.00 7.58
N GLY A 21 4.27 -14.50 7.40
CA GLY A 21 5.44 -15.34 7.11
C GLY A 21 5.23 -16.18 5.86
N ASP A 22 5.46 -17.48 5.97
CA ASP A 22 5.27 -18.44 4.88
C ASP A 22 3.81 -18.71 4.52
N LYS A 23 2.87 -18.27 5.37
CA LYS A 23 1.42 -18.34 5.12
C LYS A 23 0.83 -17.03 4.58
N PHE A 24 1.65 -16.04 4.34
CA PHE A 24 1.20 -14.77 3.78
C PHE A 24 0.71 -14.94 2.35
N VAL A 25 -0.50 -14.45 2.09
CA VAL A 25 -1.15 -14.58 0.77
C VAL A 25 -1.78 -13.24 0.39
N VAL A 26 -1.57 -12.83 -0.85
CA VAL A 26 -2.26 -11.69 -1.47
C VAL A 26 -3.55 -12.20 -2.08
N THR A 27 -4.70 -11.73 -1.60
CA THR A 27 -6.01 -12.20 -2.05
C THR A 27 -6.64 -11.29 -3.10
N ALA A 28 -6.28 -10.00 -3.13
CA ALA A 28 -6.78 -9.07 -4.13
C ALA A 28 -5.84 -7.88 -4.27
N ILE A 29 -5.80 -7.31 -5.47
CA ILE A 29 -5.09 -6.06 -5.77
C ILE A 29 -6.12 -5.11 -6.37
N ARG A 30 -6.34 -3.96 -5.71
CA ARG A 30 -7.37 -3.01 -6.09
C ARG A 30 -6.77 -1.61 -6.25
N PRO A 31 -6.43 -1.19 -7.47
CA PRO A 31 -6.07 0.20 -7.70
C PRO A 31 -7.31 1.09 -7.62
N VAL A 32 -7.19 2.21 -6.94
CA VAL A 32 -8.21 3.25 -6.87
C VAL A 32 -7.66 4.48 -7.61
N PRO A 33 -8.03 4.68 -8.88
CA PRO A 33 -7.56 5.83 -9.64
C PRO A 33 -8.08 7.13 -9.02
N PHE A 34 -7.29 8.19 -9.08
CA PHE A 34 -7.71 9.47 -8.54
C PHE A 34 -7.02 10.64 -9.23
N GLN A 35 -7.60 11.81 -9.03
CA GLN A 35 -7.03 13.10 -9.39
C GLN A 35 -7.09 14.01 -8.18
N VAL A 36 -6.33 15.11 -8.20
CA VAL A 36 -6.25 16.05 -7.07
C VAL A 36 -6.37 17.49 -7.53
N ARG A 37 -7.18 17.72 -8.59
CA ARG A 37 -7.38 19.05 -9.18
C ARG A 37 -8.22 19.96 -8.28
N SER A 38 -9.07 19.38 -7.45
CA SER A 38 -10.04 20.13 -6.64
C SER A 38 -10.41 19.36 -5.37
N GLY A 39 -11.13 20.03 -4.47
CA GLY A 39 -11.69 19.38 -3.29
C GLY A 39 -12.69 18.29 -3.64
N ASP A 40 -13.41 18.42 -4.75
CA ASP A 40 -14.35 17.38 -5.20
C ASP A 40 -13.63 16.10 -5.58
N ASP A 41 -12.47 16.19 -6.24
CA ASP A 41 -11.63 15.02 -6.54
C ASP A 41 -11.19 14.32 -5.25
N LEU A 42 -10.78 15.08 -4.25
CA LEU A 42 -10.36 14.52 -2.95
C LEU A 42 -11.54 13.87 -2.21
N ALA A 43 -12.71 14.48 -2.25
CA ALA A 43 -13.93 13.93 -1.64
C ALA A 43 -14.33 12.62 -2.31
N GLU A 44 -14.22 12.53 -3.63
CA GLU A 44 -14.49 11.31 -4.39
C GLU A 44 -13.51 10.19 -4.02
N LEU A 45 -12.21 10.50 -3.92
CA LEU A 45 -11.21 9.55 -3.46
C LEU A 45 -11.52 9.05 -2.05
N LEU A 46 -11.84 9.97 -1.13
CA LEU A 46 -12.19 9.62 0.24
C LEU A 46 -13.37 8.64 0.29
N GLN A 47 -14.43 8.90 -0.47
CA GLN A 47 -15.60 8.01 -0.53
C GLN A 47 -15.25 6.64 -1.05
N SER A 48 -14.41 6.56 -2.08
CA SER A 48 -13.94 5.29 -2.65
C SER A 48 -13.14 4.48 -1.64
N LEU A 49 -12.25 5.13 -0.89
CA LEU A 49 -11.44 4.48 0.14
C LEU A 49 -12.30 3.98 1.31
N ILE A 50 -13.24 4.78 1.77
CA ILE A 50 -14.16 4.40 2.84
C ILE A 50 -14.98 3.18 2.42
N ALA A 51 -15.54 3.19 1.23
CA ALA A 51 -16.33 2.08 0.72
C ALA A 51 -15.50 0.78 0.64
N LEU A 52 -14.24 0.89 0.26
CA LEU A 52 -13.36 -0.26 0.16
C LEU A 52 -13.00 -0.81 1.54
N PHE A 53 -12.68 0.05 2.49
CA PHE A 53 -12.33 -0.37 3.86
C PHE A 53 -13.53 -0.95 4.62
N ASP A 54 -14.74 -0.49 4.34
CA ASP A 54 -15.95 -1.01 4.98
C ASP A 54 -16.25 -2.47 4.62
N ARG A 55 -15.74 -2.95 3.49
CA ARG A 55 -16.05 -4.30 3.00
C ARG A 55 -15.57 -5.43 3.92
N LYS A 56 -14.57 -5.18 4.75
CA LYS A 56 -13.84 -6.25 5.47
C LYS A 56 -14.00 -6.21 6.98
N GLY A 57 -14.82 -5.31 7.48
CA GLY A 57 -15.21 -5.33 8.89
C GLY A 57 -14.14 -4.82 9.87
N ALA A 58 -14.51 -4.89 11.13
CA ALA A 58 -13.68 -4.43 12.24
C ALA A 58 -12.41 -5.28 12.40
N GLY A 59 -11.34 -4.65 12.90
CA GLY A 59 -10.08 -5.33 13.20
C GLY A 59 -9.06 -5.38 12.07
N SER A 60 -9.40 -4.86 10.91
CA SER A 60 -8.41 -4.72 9.81
C SER A 60 -7.39 -3.65 10.15
N VAL A 61 -6.15 -3.88 9.70
CA VAL A 61 -5.03 -2.94 9.86
C VAL A 61 -4.60 -2.47 8.48
N ILE A 62 -4.28 -1.19 8.37
CA ILE A 62 -3.75 -0.60 7.16
C ILE A 62 -2.24 -0.46 7.29
N ALA A 63 -1.50 -1.18 6.44
CA ALA A 63 -0.06 -1.03 6.27
C ALA A 63 0.18 -0.05 5.13
N LEU A 64 0.61 1.16 5.45
CA LEU A 64 0.75 2.25 4.49
C LEU A 64 2.22 2.51 4.20
N LEU A 65 2.59 2.38 2.92
CA LEU A 65 3.93 2.77 2.48
C LEU A 65 4.05 4.28 2.57
N LYS A 66 4.95 4.72 3.44
CA LYS A 66 5.15 6.15 3.71
C LYS A 66 5.74 6.86 2.49
N CYS A 67 5.12 7.97 2.10
CA CYS A 67 5.70 8.85 1.10
C CYS A 67 7.03 9.42 1.61
N SER A 68 7.99 9.54 0.70
CA SER A 68 9.30 10.10 1.01
C SER A 68 9.32 11.59 0.66
N SER A 69 10.16 12.34 1.37
CA SER A 69 10.45 13.75 1.08
C SER A 69 11.86 13.88 0.49
N GLY A 70 12.16 15.04 -0.09
CA GLY A 70 13.48 15.33 -0.65
C GLY A 70 13.49 15.34 -2.18
N ARG A 71 14.68 15.43 -2.77
CA ARG A 71 14.88 15.63 -4.21
C ARG A 71 14.23 14.54 -5.08
N PHE A 72 14.27 13.30 -4.63
CA PHE A 72 13.70 12.14 -5.31
C PHE A 72 12.49 11.59 -4.56
N GLY A 73 11.83 12.44 -3.77
CA GLY A 73 10.69 12.06 -2.98
C GLY A 73 9.41 11.86 -3.77
N SER A 74 8.35 11.53 -3.06
CA SER A 74 7.02 11.34 -3.63
C SER A 74 6.46 12.65 -4.20
N CYS A 75 5.66 12.54 -5.25
CA CYS A 75 4.99 13.69 -5.84
C CYS A 75 3.82 14.17 -4.96
N LEU A 76 3.33 15.39 -5.25
CA LEU A 76 2.23 15.99 -4.50
C LEU A 76 0.96 15.12 -4.51
N GLU A 77 0.65 14.52 -5.66
CA GLU A 77 -0.52 13.66 -5.81
C GLU A 77 -0.43 12.46 -4.86
N ALA A 78 0.72 11.82 -4.79
CA ALA A 78 0.93 10.68 -3.89
C ALA A 78 0.81 11.09 -2.42
N ILE A 79 1.34 12.25 -2.05
CA ILE A 79 1.24 12.78 -0.68
C ILE A 79 -0.23 13.05 -0.31
N LYS A 80 -1.00 13.65 -1.21
CA LYS A 80 -2.44 13.87 -1.00
C LYS A 80 -3.19 12.54 -0.90
N GLY A 81 -2.85 11.57 -1.74
CA GLY A 81 -3.43 10.22 -1.67
C GLY A 81 -3.18 9.55 -0.33
N GLU A 82 -1.94 9.62 0.17
CA GLU A 82 -1.58 9.10 1.49
C GLU A 82 -2.42 9.76 2.59
N ALA A 83 -2.58 11.08 2.55
CA ALA A 83 -3.39 11.81 3.53
C ALA A 83 -4.86 11.36 3.51
N MET A 84 -5.42 11.09 2.32
CA MET A 84 -6.79 10.60 2.22
C MET A 84 -6.95 9.19 2.77
N VAL A 85 -5.94 8.33 2.62
CA VAL A 85 -5.94 7.00 3.24
C VAL A 85 -5.98 7.13 4.77
N GLU A 86 -5.15 7.99 5.33
CA GLU A 86 -5.12 8.24 6.78
C GLU A 86 -6.46 8.78 7.27
N LEU A 87 -7.08 9.69 6.54
CA LEU A 87 -8.38 10.25 6.89
C LEU A 87 -9.49 9.19 6.83
N ALA A 88 -9.53 8.39 5.77
CA ALA A 88 -10.50 7.32 5.63
C ALA A 88 -10.39 6.30 6.77
N ALA A 89 -9.16 5.92 7.10
CA ALA A 89 -8.89 5.00 8.21
C ALA A 89 -9.36 5.58 9.54
N ALA A 90 -9.07 6.85 9.80
CA ALA A 90 -9.47 7.52 11.03
C ALA A 90 -11.00 7.57 11.16
N GLN A 91 -11.71 7.87 10.07
CA GLN A 91 -13.17 7.91 10.06
C GLN A 91 -13.80 6.53 10.31
N ARG A 92 -13.08 5.47 10.01
CA ARG A 92 -13.55 4.08 10.22
C ARG A 92 -12.94 3.41 11.44
N GLY A 93 -12.15 4.13 12.22
CA GLY A 93 -11.52 3.59 13.43
C GLY A 93 -10.50 2.49 13.13
N LEU A 94 -9.89 2.49 11.96
CA LEU A 94 -8.89 1.50 11.58
C LEU A 94 -7.49 1.98 11.97
N ARG A 95 -6.69 1.03 12.46
CA ARG A 95 -5.29 1.31 12.79
C ARG A 95 -4.46 1.43 11.50
N VAL A 96 -3.63 2.46 11.44
CA VAL A 96 -2.66 2.65 10.35
C VAL A 96 -1.25 2.47 10.88
N VAL A 97 -0.47 1.62 10.21
CA VAL A 97 0.95 1.46 10.46
C VAL A 97 1.70 1.98 9.24
N LYS A 98 2.41 3.09 9.40
CA LYS A 98 3.21 3.69 8.32
C LYS A 98 4.57 3.01 8.26
N VAL A 99 4.96 2.58 7.08
CA VAL A 99 6.21 1.84 6.85
C VAL A 99 7.11 2.65 5.93
N ALA A 100 8.32 2.97 6.39
CA ALA A 100 9.30 3.67 5.58
C ALA A 100 9.89 2.72 4.51
N PRO A 101 10.08 3.18 3.27
CA PRO A 101 10.66 2.35 2.21
C PRO A 101 12.01 1.73 2.58
N GLN A 102 12.83 2.45 3.35
CA GLN A 102 14.16 2.01 3.75
C GLN A 102 14.13 0.72 4.57
N SER A 103 13.05 0.46 5.31
CA SER A 103 12.93 -0.74 6.12
C SER A 103 12.60 -2.00 5.32
N LEU A 104 12.14 -1.84 4.07
CA LEU A 104 11.68 -2.98 3.26
C LEU A 104 12.81 -3.90 2.83
N LYS A 105 13.99 -3.36 2.63
CA LYS A 105 15.15 -4.14 2.23
C LYS A 105 15.49 -5.24 3.26
N LYS A 106 15.49 -4.86 4.52
CA LYS A 106 15.71 -5.79 5.63
C LYS A 106 14.53 -6.76 5.78
N THR A 107 13.32 -6.25 5.71
CA THR A 107 12.09 -7.03 5.85
C THR A 107 12.03 -8.18 4.85
N LEU A 108 12.41 -7.92 3.60
CA LEU A 108 12.32 -8.90 2.52
C LEU A 108 13.57 -9.80 2.41
N GLY A 109 14.59 -9.56 3.23
CA GLY A 109 15.82 -10.34 3.18
C GLY A 109 16.62 -10.14 1.90
N CYS A 110 16.73 -8.90 1.45
CA CYS A 110 17.47 -8.56 0.24
C CYS A 110 18.98 -8.84 0.40
N ALA A 111 19.62 -9.31 -0.67
CA ALA A 111 21.06 -9.28 -0.79
C ALA A 111 21.59 -7.84 -0.80
N THR A 112 22.89 -7.64 -0.54
CA THR A 112 23.50 -6.32 -0.37
C THR A 112 23.18 -5.34 -1.50
N ASP A 113 23.21 -5.81 -2.76
CA ASP A 113 22.97 -4.97 -3.94
C ASP A 113 21.56 -5.12 -4.50
N GLN A 114 20.71 -5.90 -3.87
CA GLN A 114 19.37 -6.17 -4.36
C GLN A 114 18.42 -5.06 -3.95
N LYS A 115 17.62 -4.59 -4.92
CA LYS A 115 16.54 -3.64 -4.64
C LYS A 115 15.36 -4.38 -4.01
N TRP A 116 14.68 -3.73 -3.07
CA TRP A 116 13.55 -4.35 -2.40
C TRP A 116 12.41 -4.70 -3.37
N ARG A 117 12.22 -3.92 -4.44
CA ARG A 117 11.21 -4.21 -5.46
C ARG A 117 11.50 -5.50 -6.21
N ASP A 118 12.75 -5.75 -6.54
CA ASP A 118 13.15 -6.98 -7.21
C ASP A 118 12.95 -8.20 -6.29
N ARG A 119 13.28 -8.03 -5.02
CA ARG A 119 13.06 -9.10 -4.03
C ARG A 119 11.58 -9.37 -3.81
N ALA A 120 10.75 -8.34 -3.75
CA ALA A 120 9.31 -8.50 -3.65
C ALA A 120 8.74 -9.25 -4.85
N ALA A 121 9.25 -8.99 -6.05
CA ALA A 121 8.85 -9.72 -7.26
C ALA A 121 9.22 -11.21 -7.15
N GLU A 122 10.42 -11.53 -6.69
CA GLU A 122 10.84 -12.93 -6.49
C GLU A 122 9.91 -13.67 -5.52
N LEU A 123 9.52 -13.01 -4.43
CA LEU A 123 8.72 -13.63 -3.38
C LEU A 123 7.24 -13.71 -3.71
N PHE A 124 6.68 -12.67 -4.34
CA PHE A 124 5.23 -12.50 -4.46
C PHE A 124 4.72 -12.42 -5.90
N ASN A 125 5.59 -12.30 -6.88
CA ASN A 125 5.23 -12.23 -8.29
C ASN A 125 6.27 -12.95 -9.17
N PRO A 126 6.62 -14.21 -8.86
CA PRO A 126 7.72 -14.89 -9.53
C PRO A 126 7.47 -15.15 -11.02
N ASP A 127 6.22 -15.30 -11.44
CA ASP A 127 5.85 -15.50 -12.84
C ASP A 127 5.59 -14.20 -13.60
N GLY A 128 5.63 -13.05 -12.92
CA GLY A 128 5.43 -11.73 -13.52
C GLY A 128 3.99 -11.44 -13.96
N LYS A 129 3.02 -12.25 -13.53
CA LYS A 129 1.63 -12.16 -14.04
C LYS A 129 0.69 -11.30 -13.20
N ARG A 130 1.10 -10.81 -12.03
CA ARG A 130 0.22 -9.97 -11.21
C ARG A 130 0.03 -8.60 -11.87
N ARG A 131 -1.24 -8.23 -12.06
CA ARG A 131 -1.61 -6.92 -12.61
C ARG A 131 -1.18 -5.79 -11.69
N ASN A 132 -0.85 -4.65 -12.28
CA ASN A 132 -0.47 -3.42 -11.57
C ASN A 132 0.77 -3.57 -10.66
N TRP A 133 1.55 -4.63 -10.84
CA TRP A 133 2.71 -4.89 -10.00
C TRP A 133 3.69 -3.70 -9.99
N SER A 134 4.13 -3.28 -11.18
CA SER A 134 5.05 -2.15 -11.34
C SER A 134 4.37 -0.78 -11.13
N LYS A 135 3.05 -0.75 -11.05
CA LYS A 135 2.25 0.48 -10.87
C LYS A 135 1.84 0.73 -9.42
N GLY A 136 2.53 0.12 -8.48
CA GLY A 136 2.31 0.35 -7.05
C GLY A 136 2.00 -0.88 -6.21
N ALA A 137 1.58 -2.00 -6.81
CA ALA A 137 1.22 -3.19 -6.04
C ALA A 137 2.42 -3.79 -5.30
N ALA A 138 3.62 -3.74 -5.87
CA ALA A 138 4.81 -4.26 -5.22
C ALA A 138 5.04 -3.63 -3.84
N GLY A 139 4.93 -2.30 -3.75
CA GLY A 139 5.08 -1.59 -2.47
C GLY A 139 3.97 -1.93 -1.49
N ALA A 140 2.73 -2.00 -1.97
CA ALA A 140 1.59 -2.34 -1.12
C ALA A 140 1.71 -3.76 -0.54
N VAL A 141 2.16 -4.72 -1.33
CA VAL A 141 2.40 -6.09 -0.87
C VAL A 141 3.54 -6.13 0.16
N ALA A 142 4.64 -5.44 -0.11
CA ALA A 142 5.81 -5.44 0.77
C ALA A 142 5.48 -4.88 2.17
N VAL A 143 4.73 -3.78 2.25
CA VAL A 143 4.35 -3.20 3.55
C VAL A 143 3.35 -4.08 4.29
N ALA A 144 2.43 -4.71 3.58
CA ALA A 144 1.50 -5.67 4.20
C ALA A 144 2.25 -6.86 4.79
N PHE A 145 3.22 -7.39 4.06
CA PHE A 145 4.06 -8.49 4.52
C PHE A 145 4.82 -8.12 5.80
N ARG A 146 5.39 -6.92 5.84
CA ARG A 146 6.09 -6.43 7.03
C ARG A 146 5.16 -6.35 8.24
N VAL A 147 4.01 -5.71 8.08
CA VAL A 147 3.06 -5.53 9.19
C VAL A 147 2.47 -6.86 9.64
N ALA A 148 2.24 -7.78 8.73
CA ALA A 148 1.77 -9.13 9.06
C ALA A 148 2.75 -9.91 9.93
N GLY A 149 4.05 -9.63 9.81
CA GLY A 149 5.10 -10.28 10.60
C GLY A 149 5.37 -9.67 11.97
N GLU A 150 4.69 -8.58 12.30
CA GLU A 150 4.84 -7.91 13.60
C GLU A 150 4.04 -8.60 14.71
#